data_7d8785308df8528a2237411a49a04993
#
_entry.id   7d8785308df8528a2237411a49a04993
#
_cell.length_a   1.000
_cell.length_b   1.000
_cell.length_c   1.000
_cell.angle_alpha   90.00
_cell.angle_beta   90.00
_cell.angle_gamma   90.00
#
_symmetry.space_group_name_H-M   'P 1'
#
loop_
_entity.id
_entity.type
_entity.pdbx_description
1 polymer ?
#
loop_
_entity_poly.entity_id
_entity_poly.type
_entity_poly.pdbx_seq_one_letter_code
_entity_poly.pdbx_strand_id
1 'polypeptide(L)'
;MKYLTFATAVVALVSANAGPAGAETISSFYTSTAPKDCRMIGKPNDEDGSASRVCPGKSGFVVLINEGDLREVVSVGRNREAAAKEPAAQAWFGPFSSTGDTVEWRAADGKPFAIIQRWLIADNSEQDKSGSPRNRAMLAVTRLPPGAVCHVAYIDVAANPNANELARQAADDFARGFQCDKDAVKTIGQSGRSTALTRR
;
A
#
# COMPACT_ATOMS: atom_id res chain seq x y z
N MET A 1 -83.91 -3.67 -6.44
CA MET A 1 -82.82 -4.50 -6.93
C MET A 1 -81.61 -3.60 -7.10
N LYS A 2 -80.59 -3.74 -6.22
CA LYS A 2 -79.36 -2.95 -6.27
C LYS A 2 -78.25 -3.89 -6.79
N TYR A 3 -77.69 -3.57 -7.93
CA TYR A 3 -76.55 -4.33 -8.48
C TYR A 3 -75.26 -3.78 -7.89
N LEU A 4 -74.51 -4.66 -7.20
CA LEU A 4 -73.18 -4.39 -6.67
C LEU A 4 -72.14 -4.82 -7.74
N THR A 5 -71.42 -3.88 -8.31
CA THR A 5 -70.29 -4.16 -9.24
C THR A 5 -69.03 -4.30 -8.42
N PHE A 6 -68.41 -5.48 -8.44
CA PHE A 6 -67.05 -5.75 -7.91
C PHE A 6 -66.04 -5.34 -8.96
N ALA A 7 -65.16 -4.42 -8.63
CA ALA A 7 -63.99 -4.09 -9.43
C ALA A 7 -62.79 -4.94 -8.95
N THR A 8 -62.33 -5.83 -9.82
CA THR A 8 -61.13 -6.65 -9.59
C THR A 8 -59.87 -5.84 -9.95
N ALA A 9 -59.06 -5.47 -8.95
CA ALA A 9 -57.74 -4.86 -9.16
C ALA A 9 -56.69 -5.95 -9.49
N VAL A 10 -56.14 -5.89 -10.69
CA VAL A 10 -55.00 -6.75 -11.11
C VAL A 10 -53.74 -6.10 -10.64
N VAL A 11 -53.07 -6.68 -9.65
CA VAL A 11 -51.71 -6.27 -9.21
C VAL A 11 -50.69 -6.96 -10.13
N ALA A 12 -50.04 -6.19 -11.00
CA ALA A 12 -48.94 -6.68 -11.81
C ALA A 12 -47.65 -6.72 -10.93
N LEU A 13 -47.17 -7.92 -10.61
CA LEU A 13 -45.85 -8.11 -10.02
C LEU A 13 -44.76 -7.83 -11.07
N VAL A 14 -44.04 -6.76 -10.91
CA VAL A 14 -42.80 -6.48 -11.67
C VAL A 14 -41.67 -7.27 -11.01
N SER A 15 -41.27 -8.38 -11.61
CA SER A 15 -40.08 -9.15 -11.21
C SER A 15 -38.86 -8.39 -11.68
N ALA A 16 -38.14 -7.73 -10.76
CA ALA A 16 -36.82 -7.16 -11.02
C ALA A 16 -35.81 -8.32 -11.18
N ASN A 17 -35.40 -8.59 -12.41
CA ASN A 17 -34.23 -9.48 -12.67
C ASN A 17 -32.96 -8.75 -12.23
N ALA A 18 -32.46 -9.02 -11.01
CA ALA A 18 -31.09 -8.72 -10.62
C ALA A 18 -30.19 -9.67 -11.42
N GLY A 19 -29.54 -9.15 -12.47
CA GLY A 19 -28.48 -9.89 -13.18
C GLY A 19 -27.36 -10.26 -12.20
N PRO A 20 -26.59 -11.34 -12.48
CA PRO A 20 -25.44 -11.70 -11.64
C PRO A 20 -24.47 -10.53 -11.58
N ALA A 21 -24.23 -9.98 -10.38
CA ALA A 21 -23.13 -9.04 -10.15
C ALA A 21 -21.85 -9.80 -10.51
N GLY A 22 -21.18 -9.39 -11.60
CA GLY A 22 -19.90 -9.98 -12.00
C GLY A 22 -18.93 -9.91 -10.84
N ALA A 23 -18.25 -11.01 -10.53
CA ALA A 23 -17.22 -11.03 -9.49
C ALA A 23 -16.11 -10.03 -9.88
N GLU A 24 -15.73 -9.16 -8.94
CA GLU A 24 -14.66 -8.19 -9.12
C GLU A 24 -13.33 -8.89 -9.43
N THR A 25 -12.63 -8.43 -10.47
CA THR A 25 -11.35 -9.03 -10.87
C THR A 25 -10.20 -8.33 -10.16
N ILE A 26 -9.55 -9.04 -9.25
CA ILE A 26 -8.36 -8.54 -8.56
C ILE A 26 -7.10 -8.94 -9.34
N SER A 27 -6.20 -7.98 -9.55
CA SER A 27 -4.97 -8.17 -10.33
C SER A 27 -3.79 -7.41 -9.73
N SER A 28 -2.57 -7.82 -10.14
CA SER A 28 -1.33 -7.12 -9.80
C SER A 28 -0.70 -6.49 -11.04
N PHE A 29 -0.14 -5.28 -10.85
CA PHE A 29 0.76 -4.61 -11.79
C PHE A 29 2.06 -4.28 -11.08
N TYR A 30 3.11 -3.99 -11.84
CA TYR A 30 4.40 -3.62 -11.28
C TYR A 30 4.93 -2.34 -11.92
N THR A 31 5.57 -1.49 -11.12
CA THR A 31 6.33 -0.32 -11.58
C THR A 31 7.69 -0.28 -10.91
N SER A 32 8.65 0.35 -11.58
CA SER A 32 9.99 0.56 -11.04
C SER A 32 10.04 1.83 -10.19
N THR A 33 10.79 1.75 -9.11
CA THR A 33 11.20 2.88 -8.28
C THR A 33 12.73 3.04 -8.24
N ALA A 34 13.44 2.33 -9.13
CA ALA A 34 14.88 2.50 -9.28
C ALA A 34 15.20 3.97 -9.64
N PRO A 35 16.30 4.54 -9.13
CA PRO A 35 16.64 5.95 -9.36
C PRO A 35 16.68 6.35 -10.83
N LYS A 36 17.14 5.46 -11.72
CA LYS A 36 17.20 5.69 -13.18
C LYS A 36 15.82 5.84 -13.84
N ASP A 37 14.76 5.30 -13.24
CA ASP A 37 13.39 5.29 -13.76
C ASP A 37 12.53 6.40 -13.14
N CYS A 38 13.12 7.19 -12.25
CA CYS A 38 12.45 8.23 -11.48
C CYS A 38 13.05 9.61 -11.76
N ARG A 39 12.27 10.65 -11.55
CA ARG A 39 12.75 12.03 -11.56
C ARG A 39 13.28 12.38 -10.17
N MET A 40 14.58 12.63 -10.07
CA MET A 40 15.20 13.12 -8.84
C MET A 40 14.80 14.58 -8.56
N ILE A 41 14.63 14.91 -7.28
CA ILE A 41 14.28 16.25 -6.79
C ILE A 41 15.29 16.63 -5.70
N GLY A 42 15.84 17.83 -5.81
CA GLY A 42 16.99 18.25 -5.00
C GLY A 42 18.31 17.77 -5.60
N LYS A 43 19.39 18.16 -4.98
CA LYS A 43 20.72 17.68 -5.34
C LYS A 43 21.16 16.65 -4.30
N PRO A 44 21.86 15.59 -4.69
CA PRO A 44 22.35 14.56 -3.75
C PRO A 44 23.30 15.09 -2.66
N ASN A 45 23.75 16.35 -2.77
CA ASN A 45 24.72 17.00 -1.90
C ASN A 45 24.15 18.23 -1.19
N ASP A 46 22.84 18.38 -1.06
CA ASP A 46 22.27 19.44 -0.23
C ASP A 46 22.72 19.19 1.22
N GLU A 47 23.07 20.26 1.94
CA GLU A 47 23.70 20.19 3.27
C GLU A 47 22.89 19.40 4.32
N ASP A 48 21.59 19.21 4.07
CA ASP A 48 20.69 18.44 4.91
C ASP A 48 20.64 16.93 4.58
N GLY A 49 21.38 16.48 3.53
CA GLY A 49 21.44 15.07 3.12
C GLY A 49 20.11 14.47 2.69
N SER A 50 19.08 15.29 2.44
CA SER A 50 17.79 14.82 2.01
C SER A 50 17.74 14.61 0.50
N ALA A 51 17.17 13.50 0.06
CA ALA A 51 16.93 13.20 -1.33
C ALA A 51 15.47 12.81 -1.57
N SER A 52 14.92 13.25 -2.69
CA SER A 52 13.57 12.87 -3.09
C SER A 52 13.57 12.37 -4.53
N ARG A 53 12.76 11.33 -4.79
CA ARG A 53 12.49 10.88 -6.16
C ARG A 53 11.01 10.67 -6.38
N VAL A 54 10.54 11.06 -7.57
CA VAL A 54 9.17 10.86 -8.02
C VAL A 54 9.18 9.88 -9.17
N CYS A 55 8.56 8.74 -8.96
CA CYS A 55 8.54 7.62 -9.89
C CYS A 55 7.17 7.49 -10.56
N PRO A 56 7.11 7.08 -11.83
CA PRO A 56 5.84 6.80 -12.50
C PRO A 56 5.09 5.66 -11.80
N GLY A 57 3.81 5.88 -11.52
CA GLY A 57 2.90 4.89 -10.96
C GLY A 57 1.86 4.41 -11.98
N LYS A 58 0.77 3.85 -11.49
CA LYS A 58 -0.37 3.36 -12.30
C LYS A 58 -1.55 4.31 -12.22
N SER A 59 -2.36 4.33 -13.28
CA SER A 59 -3.64 5.06 -13.35
C SER A 59 -3.54 6.54 -12.96
N GLY A 60 -2.44 7.22 -13.36
CA GLY A 60 -2.18 8.63 -13.07
C GLY A 60 -1.71 8.91 -11.63
N PHE A 61 -1.31 7.90 -10.88
CA PHE A 61 -0.58 8.05 -9.63
C PHE A 61 0.92 8.20 -9.88
N VAL A 62 1.60 8.81 -8.93
CA VAL A 62 3.06 8.80 -8.78
C VAL A 62 3.43 8.19 -7.44
N VAL A 63 4.59 7.55 -7.38
CA VAL A 63 5.22 7.12 -6.13
C VAL A 63 6.25 8.15 -5.75
N LEU A 64 6.10 8.74 -4.57
CA LEU A 64 7.08 9.63 -3.95
C LEU A 64 7.91 8.83 -2.96
N ILE A 65 9.22 8.90 -3.10
CA ILE A 65 10.16 8.37 -2.12
C ILE A 65 11.00 9.55 -1.62
N ASN A 66 10.93 9.81 -0.33
CA ASN A 66 11.77 10.78 0.35
C ASN A 66 12.77 10.03 1.22
N GLU A 67 14.01 10.48 1.21
CA GLU A 67 15.06 10.02 2.11
C GLU A 67 15.50 11.17 2.99
N GLY A 68 15.58 10.93 4.28
CA GLY A 68 16.18 11.82 5.27
C GLY A 68 16.86 10.98 6.34
N ASP A 69 18.08 11.35 6.72
CA ASP A 69 18.87 10.66 7.75
C ASP A 69 18.96 9.14 7.52
N LEU A 70 19.25 8.73 6.27
CA LEU A 70 19.35 7.32 5.83
C LEU A 70 18.07 6.52 6.05
N ARG A 71 16.92 7.18 6.05
CA ARG A 71 15.61 6.57 6.17
C ARG A 71 14.73 6.98 5.00
N GLU A 72 14.30 6.01 4.21
CA GLU A 72 13.33 6.25 3.16
C GLU A 72 11.91 6.20 3.72
N VAL A 73 11.01 7.00 3.14
CA VAL A 73 9.56 6.89 3.26
C VAL A 73 8.93 6.83 1.88
N VAL A 74 7.83 6.08 1.75
CA VAL A 74 7.13 5.88 0.48
C VAL A 74 5.69 6.34 0.61
N SER A 75 5.28 7.21 -0.30
CA SER A 75 3.90 7.64 -0.41
C SER A 75 3.42 7.66 -1.85
N VAL A 76 2.11 7.76 -2.05
CA VAL A 76 1.47 7.77 -3.37
C VAL A 76 0.47 8.91 -3.45
N GLY A 77 0.45 9.59 -4.58
CA GLY A 77 -0.51 10.67 -4.83
C GLY A 77 -0.72 10.91 -6.31
N ARG A 78 -1.60 11.84 -6.67
CA ARG A 78 -1.81 12.26 -8.07
C ARG A 78 -0.63 13.08 -8.62
N ASN A 79 0.12 13.68 -7.72
CA ASN A 79 1.36 14.39 -7.98
C ASN A 79 2.21 14.36 -6.71
N ARG A 80 3.42 14.92 -6.76
CA ARG A 80 4.37 14.99 -5.64
C ARG A 80 3.76 15.64 -4.40
N GLU A 81 3.12 16.80 -4.59
CA GLU A 81 2.59 17.63 -3.51
C GLU A 81 1.45 16.91 -2.77
N ALA A 82 0.60 16.18 -3.50
CA ALA A 82 -0.44 15.34 -2.92
C ALA A 82 0.18 14.16 -2.14
N ALA A 83 1.16 13.46 -2.74
CA ALA A 83 1.83 12.34 -2.08
C ALA A 83 2.56 12.77 -0.80
N ALA A 84 3.19 13.95 -0.78
CA ALA A 84 3.94 14.47 0.37
C ALA A 84 3.05 14.82 1.58
N LYS A 85 1.74 15.03 1.38
CA LYS A 85 0.78 15.35 2.45
C LYS A 85 0.14 14.12 3.09
N GLU A 86 0.32 12.96 2.50
CA GLU A 86 -0.30 11.73 2.97
C GLU A 86 0.40 11.19 4.24
N PRO A 87 -0.32 10.52 5.15
CA PRO A 87 0.26 9.91 6.35
C PRO A 87 1.44 8.97 6.06
N ALA A 88 1.42 8.25 4.93
CA ALA A 88 2.52 7.38 4.51
C ALA A 88 3.83 8.13 4.30
N ALA A 89 3.80 9.43 3.92
CA ALA A 89 4.99 10.26 3.75
C ALA A 89 5.69 10.60 5.07
N GLN A 90 5.07 10.29 6.21
CA GLN A 90 5.61 10.48 7.57
C GLN A 90 5.85 9.13 8.29
N ALA A 91 5.62 8.00 7.59
CA ALA A 91 5.67 6.67 8.18
C ALA A 91 7.07 6.06 8.02
N TRP A 92 8.06 6.63 8.69
CA TRP A 92 9.44 6.11 8.69
C TRP A 92 9.68 5.16 9.87
N PHE A 93 10.67 4.27 9.73
CA PHE A 93 11.07 3.31 10.77
C PHE A 93 12.21 3.87 11.61
N GLY A 94 12.34 3.43 12.87
CA GLY A 94 13.39 3.89 13.78
C GLY A 94 14.81 3.64 13.26
N PRO A 95 15.17 2.41 12.83
CA PRO A 95 16.46 2.14 12.20
C PRO A 95 16.57 2.74 10.80
N PHE A 96 17.82 2.84 10.28
CA PHE A 96 18.06 3.15 8.87
C PHE A 96 17.30 2.18 7.99
N SER A 97 16.75 2.69 6.89
CA SER A 97 15.91 1.87 6.03
C SER A 97 15.91 2.38 4.60
N SER A 98 15.89 1.45 3.67
CA SER A 98 15.74 1.71 2.25
C SER A 98 14.64 0.84 1.66
N THR A 99 14.25 1.13 0.42
CA THR A 99 13.24 0.37 -0.30
C THR A 99 13.82 -0.40 -1.46
N GLY A 100 13.16 -1.49 -1.86
CA GLY A 100 13.48 -2.16 -3.11
C GLY A 100 12.97 -1.36 -4.32
N ASP A 101 13.49 -1.68 -5.49
CA ASP A 101 13.24 -0.95 -6.75
C ASP A 101 11.91 -1.30 -7.43
N THR A 102 11.06 -2.12 -6.81
CA THR A 102 9.81 -2.58 -7.42
C THR A 102 8.63 -2.35 -6.49
N VAL A 103 7.59 -1.71 -7.00
CA VAL A 103 6.28 -1.58 -6.37
C VAL A 103 5.29 -2.51 -7.06
N GLU A 104 4.63 -3.38 -6.29
CA GLU A 104 3.45 -4.12 -6.73
C GLU A 104 2.20 -3.30 -6.43
N TRP A 105 1.34 -3.15 -7.43
CA TRP A 105 0.04 -2.47 -7.33
C TRP A 105 -1.07 -3.51 -7.32
N ARG A 106 -1.91 -3.50 -6.30
CA ARG A 106 -3.15 -4.29 -6.28
C ARG A 106 -4.28 -3.46 -6.84
N ALA A 107 -5.00 -4.02 -7.77
CA ALA A 107 -6.11 -3.34 -8.45
C ALA A 107 -7.35 -4.23 -8.52
N ALA A 108 -8.51 -3.59 -8.39
CA ALA A 108 -9.83 -4.16 -8.57
C ALA A 108 -10.41 -3.57 -9.87
N ASP A 109 -10.76 -4.41 -10.84
CA ASP A 109 -11.22 -4.02 -12.17
C ASP A 109 -10.33 -2.93 -12.79
N GLY A 110 -9.00 -3.12 -12.68
CA GLY A 110 -7.99 -2.20 -13.20
C GLY A 110 -7.79 -0.90 -12.39
N LYS A 111 -8.52 -0.68 -11.30
CA LYS A 111 -8.39 0.50 -10.42
C LYS A 111 -7.48 0.16 -9.22
N PRO A 112 -6.29 0.76 -9.11
CA PRO A 112 -5.40 0.52 -7.97
C PRO A 112 -6.04 0.93 -6.64
N PHE A 113 -5.91 0.08 -5.62
CA PHE A 113 -6.40 0.33 -4.26
C PHE A 113 -5.34 0.14 -3.17
N ALA A 114 -4.22 -0.52 -3.50
CA ALA A 114 -3.08 -0.67 -2.60
C ALA A 114 -1.77 -0.82 -3.38
N ILE A 115 -0.66 -0.55 -2.70
CA ILE A 115 0.68 -0.95 -3.13
C ILE A 115 1.31 -1.86 -2.11
N ILE A 116 2.24 -2.70 -2.57
CA ILE A 116 3.12 -3.53 -1.74
C ILE A 116 4.55 -3.15 -2.10
N GLN A 117 5.32 -2.69 -1.10
CA GLN A 117 6.71 -2.28 -1.24
C GLN A 117 7.59 -3.10 -0.30
N ARG A 118 8.73 -3.55 -0.82
CA ARG A 118 9.77 -4.18 0.01
C ARG A 118 10.62 -3.11 0.68
N TRP A 119 10.83 -3.29 1.98
CA TRP A 119 11.72 -2.47 2.79
C TRP A 119 12.91 -3.31 3.27
N LEU A 120 14.05 -2.68 3.39
CA LEU A 120 15.26 -3.21 3.97
C LEU A 120 15.57 -2.38 5.21
N ILE A 121 15.40 -2.96 6.40
CA ILE A 121 15.53 -2.27 7.69
C ILE A 121 16.83 -2.73 8.34
N ALA A 122 17.71 -1.81 8.70
CA ALA A 122 18.99 -2.10 9.32
C ALA A 122 18.79 -2.66 10.74
N ASP A 123 19.32 -3.85 11.01
CA ASP A 123 19.35 -4.47 12.33
C ASP A 123 20.70 -4.23 12.99
N ASN A 124 20.79 -3.20 13.82
CA ASN A 124 22.03 -2.82 14.51
C ASN A 124 22.50 -3.85 15.54
N SER A 125 21.68 -4.86 15.87
CA SER A 125 22.06 -5.95 16.80
C SER A 125 22.85 -7.05 16.11
N GLU A 126 22.88 -7.08 14.79
CA GLU A 126 23.63 -8.05 13.99
C GLU A 126 24.39 -7.35 12.86
N GLN A 127 25.61 -7.80 12.63
CA GLN A 127 26.44 -7.32 11.52
C GLN A 127 26.52 -8.37 10.40
N ASP A 128 26.65 -7.89 9.18
CA ASP A 128 27.01 -8.72 8.04
C ASP A 128 28.52 -8.98 7.98
N LYS A 129 28.98 -9.64 6.91
CA LYS A 129 30.42 -9.97 6.73
C LYS A 129 31.30 -8.73 6.52
N SER A 130 30.72 -7.59 6.18
CA SER A 130 31.43 -6.31 6.02
C SER A 130 31.49 -5.46 7.30
N GLY A 131 30.84 -5.91 8.38
CA GLY A 131 30.71 -5.16 9.62
C GLY A 131 29.57 -4.15 9.62
N SER A 132 28.77 -4.11 8.54
CA SER A 132 27.59 -3.26 8.43
C SER A 132 26.39 -3.90 9.12
N PRO A 133 25.39 -3.09 9.60
CA PRO A 133 24.15 -3.62 10.12
C PRO A 133 23.47 -4.57 9.11
N ARG A 134 23.00 -5.70 9.59
CA ARG A 134 22.34 -6.68 8.72
C ARG A 134 20.95 -6.19 8.31
N ASN A 135 20.68 -6.09 7.02
CA ASN A 135 19.37 -5.71 6.51
C ASN A 135 18.32 -6.81 6.69
N ARG A 136 17.16 -6.43 7.23
CA ARG A 136 15.99 -7.30 7.41
C ARG A 136 14.90 -6.89 6.42
N ALA A 137 14.51 -7.82 5.56
CA ALA A 137 13.49 -7.56 4.55
C ALA A 137 12.07 -7.65 5.15
N MET A 138 11.25 -6.66 4.84
CA MET A 138 9.83 -6.57 5.21
C MET A 138 9.01 -6.16 3.98
N LEU A 139 7.79 -6.67 3.84
CA LEU A 139 6.80 -6.11 2.91
C LEU A 139 5.86 -5.20 3.68
N ALA A 140 5.69 -3.98 3.19
CA ALA A 140 4.68 -3.04 3.67
C ALA A 140 3.55 -2.93 2.66
N VAL A 141 2.33 -3.11 3.13
CA VAL A 141 1.10 -2.88 2.39
C VAL A 141 0.62 -1.47 2.70
N THR A 142 0.42 -0.66 1.67
CA THR A 142 -0.04 0.72 1.80
C THR A 142 -1.34 0.87 1.01
N ARG A 143 -2.40 1.37 1.65
CA ARG A 143 -3.65 1.67 0.96
C ARG A 143 -3.54 2.91 0.09
N LEU A 144 -4.38 2.98 -0.95
CA LEU A 144 -4.49 4.10 -1.88
C LEU A 144 -5.87 4.76 -1.77
N PRO A 145 -6.04 5.98 -2.37
CA PRO A 145 -7.34 6.63 -2.44
C PRO A 145 -8.45 5.76 -3.08
N PRO A 146 -9.71 5.97 -2.69
CA PRO A 146 -10.24 7.14 -1.97
C PRO A 146 -9.88 7.09 -0.48
N GLY A 147 -9.72 8.28 0.12
CA GLY A 147 -9.26 8.47 1.50
C GLY A 147 -7.75 8.59 1.59
N ALA A 148 -7.21 8.68 2.81
CA ALA A 148 -5.78 8.89 3.07
C ALA A 148 -4.93 7.68 2.66
N VAL A 149 -3.67 7.92 2.32
CA VAL A 149 -2.66 6.90 2.00
C VAL A 149 -1.84 6.61 3.25
N CYS A 150 -1.88 5.37 3.74
CA CYS A 150 -1.15 4.95 4.95
C CYS A 150 -0.81 3.46 4.91
N HIS A 151 0.10 3.04 5.77
CA HIS A 151 0.43 1.63 5.93
C HIS A 151 -0.75 0.87 6.56
N VAL A 152 -1.01 -0.33 6.05
CA VAL A 152 -2.10 -1.23 6.49
C VAL A 152 -1.54 -2.45 7.20
N ALA A 153 -0.47 -3.01 6.64
CA ALA A 153 0.12 -4.24 7.18
C ALA A 153 1.62 -4.33 6.89
N TYR A 154 2.30 -5.06 7.77
CA TYR A 154 3.70 -5.46 7.64
C TYR A 154 3.84 -6.97 7.66
N ILE A 155 4.69 -7.51 6.80
CA ILE A 155 4.99 -8.94 6.70
C ILE A 155 6.50 -9.14 6.77
N ASP A 156 6.97 -9.91 7.75
CA ASP A 156 8.38 -10.31 7.83
C ASP A 156 8.69 -11.32 6.72
N VAL A 157 9.67 -11.00 5.87
CA VAL A 157 9.99 -11.86 4.73
C VAL A 157 10.75 -13.12 5.16
N ALA A 158 11.61 -13.02 6.16
CA ALA A 158 12.41 -14.15 6.62
C ALA A 158 11.59 -15.18 7.42
N ALA A 159 10.59 -14.69 8.17
CA ALA A 159 9.71 -15.55 8.96
C ALA A 159 8.60 -16.22 8.13
N ASN A 160 8.33 -15.74 6.91
CA ASN A 160 7.20 -16.19 6.08
C ASN A 160 7.67 -16.57 4.66
N PRO A 161 7.83 -17.85 4.34
CA PRO A 161 8.21 -18.28 2.98
C PRO A 161 7.25 -17.82 1.88
N ASN A 162 5.97 -17.60 2.22
CA ASN A 162 4.91 -17.10 1.35
C ASN A 162 4.59 -15.60 1.58
N ALA A 163 5.59 -14.79 1.96
CA ALA A 163 5.39 -13.39 2.33
C ALA A 163 4.67 -12.56 1.25
N ASN A 164 4.94 -12.80 -0.04
CA ASN A 164 4.28 -12.08 -1.13
C ASN A 164 2.78 -12.40 -1.20
N GLU A 165 2.38 -13.65 -1.02
CA GLU A 165 0.98 -14.08 -0.99
C GLU A 165 0.25 -13.46 0.21
N LEU A 166 0.89 -13.48 1.39
CA LEU A 166 0.35 -12.84 2.60
C LEU A 166 0.16 -11.34 2.41
N ALA A 167 1.11 -10.66 1.75
CA ALA A 167 1.00 -9.23 1.46
C ALA A 167 -0.15 -8.92 0.50
N ARG A 168 -0.35 -9.73 -0.56
CA ARG A 168 -1.48 -9.60 -1.48
C ARG A 168 -2.80 -9.82 -0.77
N GLN A 169 -2.90 -10.89 0.02
CA GLN A 169 -4.09 -11.18 0.80
C GLN A 169 -4.39 -10.03 1.78
N ALA A 170 -3.39 -9.52 2.50
CA ALA A 170 -3.57 -8.39 3.39
C ALA A 170 -4.04 -7.11 2.66
N ALA A 171 -3.54 -6.86 1.45
CA ALA A 171 -4.01 -5.75 0.63
C ALA A 171 -5.47 -5.93 0.21
N ASP A 172 -5.83 -7.12 -0.26
CA ASP A 172 -7.17 -7.44 -0.75
C ASP A 172 -8.22 -7.40 0.37
N ASP A 173 -7.88 -7.92 1.56
CA ASP A 173 -8.80 -8.03 2.69
C ASP A 173 -8.96 -6.71 3.46
N PHE A 174 -7.89 -5.92 3.59
CA PHE A 174 -7.90 -4.81 4.54
C PHE A 174 -7.77 -3.42 3.90
N ALA A 175 -7.04 -3.24 2.77
CA ALA A 175 -6.65 -1.91 2.33
C ALA A 175 -7.83 -0.98 2.03
N ARG A 176 -8.90 -1.48 1.42
CA ARG A 176 -10.05 -0.65 1.02
C ARG A 176 -10.88 -0.17 2.21
N GLY A 177 -10.99 -0.98 3.26
CA GLY A 177 -11.75 -0.65 4.47
C GLY A 177 -10.94 0.04 5.58
N PHE A 178 -9.61 0.10 5.44
CA PHE A 178 -8.70 0.60 6.48
C PHE A 178 -8.86 2.11 6.70
N GLN A 179 -8.96 2.52 7.96
CA GLN A 179 -9.07 3.92 8.39
C GLN A 179 -7.74 4.37 9.00
N CYS A 180 -7.00 5.20 8.25
CA CYS A 180 -5.61 5.59 8.57
C CYS A 180 -5.44 6.27 9.94
N ASP A 181 -6.46 6.92 10.44
CA ASP A 181 -6.50 7.66 11.71
C ASP A 181 -7.02 6.83 12.90
N LYS A 182 -7.55 5.62 12.64
CA LYS A 182 -8.22 4.80 13.66
C LYS A 182 -7.65 3.40 13.78
N ASP A 183 -7.31 2.78 12.64
CA ASP A 183 -6.89 1.39 12.62
C ASP A 183 -5.39 1.27 12.87
N ALA A 184 -5.01 0.33 13.72
CA ALA A 184 -3.60 -0.02 13.92
C ALA A 184 -3.06 -0.83 12.74
N VAL A 185 -1.83 -0.53 12.30
CA VAL A 185 -1.14 -1.31 11.27
C VAL A 185 -0.99 -2.76 11.75
N LYS A 186 -1.37 -3.71 10.89
CA LYS A 186 -1.39 -5.14 11.20
C LYS A 186 -0.02 -5.79 10.95
N THR A 187 0.34 -6.78 11.77
CA THR A 187 1.39 -7.73 11.41
C THR A 187 0.72 -9.01 10.91
N ILE A 188 1.03 -9.41 9.67
CA ILE A 188 0.40 -10.56 9.00
C ILE A 188 1.40 -11.70 8.88
N GLY A 189 0.93 -12.91 9.15
CA GLY A 189 1.76 -14.11 9.22
C GLY A 189 2.57 -14.18 10.53
N GLN A 190 3.69 -14.85 10.48
CA GLN A 190 4.61 -14.96 11.63
C GLN A 190 5.39 -13.65 11.78
N SER A 191 5.40 -13.11 13.00
CA SER A 191 6.25 -11.97 13.36
C SER A 191 7.70 -12.40 13.35
N GLY A 192 8.56 -11.53 12.80
CA GLY A 192 9.99 -11.75 12.76
C GLY A 192 10.77 -10.48 13.12
N ARG A 193 12.08 -10.51 12.86
CA ARG A 193 12.95 -9.42 13.26
C ARG A 193 12.62 -8.10 12.56
N SER A 194 12.29 -8.11 11.24
CA SER A 194 11.95 -6.88 10.52
C SER A 194 10.70 -6.20 11.09
N THR A 195 9.66 -6.96 11.39
CA THR A 195 8.43 -6.40 11.99
C THR A 195 8.62 -5.94 13.43
N ALA A 196 9.55 -6.54 14.18
CA ALA A 196 9.91 -6.05 15.52
C ALA A 196 10.62 -4.70 15.48
N LEU A 197 11.40 -4.41 14.43
CA LEU A 197 12.12 -3.14 14.23
C LEU A 197 11.21 -1.98 13.83
N THR A 198 9.96 -2.22 13.42
CA THR A 198 8.99 -1.16 13.10
C THR A 198 8.34 -0.54 14.34
N ARG A 199 8.44 -1.19 15.48
CA ARG A 199 7.86 -0.68 16.74
C ARG A 199 8.66 0.52 17.23
N ARG A 200 7.98 1.61 17.49
CA ARG A 200 8.53 2.83 18.12
C ARG A 200 8.37 2.75 19.62
#